data_06eda5e7b82c5d073977026654d53f67
#
_entry.id   06eda5e7b82c5d073977026654d53f67
#
_cell.length_a   1.000
_cell.length_b   1.000
_cell.length_c   1.000
_cell.angle_alpha   90.00
_cell.angle_beta   90.00
_cell.angle_gamma   90.00
#
_symmetry.space_group_name_H-M   'P 1'
#
loop_
_entity.id
_entity.type
_entity.pdbx_description
1 polymer ?
#
loop_
_entity_poly.entity_id
_entity_poly.type
_entity_poly.pdbx_seq_one_letter_code
_entity_poly.pdbx_strand_id
1 'polypeptide(L)'
;MKELEHQTNEEQQQITKPAGKFIRIKPFAFIMVMFLTILLTAGITVFALTFGDKKVVEVVQEERSEFKSLYEAFDTLNDKYYADLDSETLVKGAINGMFDAIEDPYTDYQDVEEATSFNESLSSSFEGIGAEIQERNGYIMVVSPIKNSPAEKAGLLPQDLILSVDGESIKGMSANEAVLLIRGEKGTSVTLSVQRGEDTEPFDISIKRDVIPIETVYGELDKEKIAHIQLTSFSETTSDELIKVLKDYEEKGMKGIVLDVRQNPGGSLLTVIEIANLFLNEGDIILQVQGKTDEPEVYKAEGSAKYDLPLTVLIDEGSASASEILAAAIIENKRGEVIGVNSFGKGTVQTVETLRDGSNLKYTNAKWLTPNGNWINEKGVKPTVKVEYPEYMKLTYIDPKKEYAEGSSGTAVKSAKGMLKELGYEVEEVNEVFDAAFTTTVKNFQYDKELEVTGVLKGDTTYKLMEELQTYIEENDPMEAKAKKLLLQKK
;
A
#
# COMPACT_ATOMS: atom_id res chain seq x y z
N MET A 1 2.46 -33.92 -82.24
CA MET A 1 3.18 -35.23 -82.38
C MET A 1 2.78 -36.01 -81.11
N LYS A 2 2.03 -37.06 -81.34
CA LYS A 2 1.89 -38.34 -80.66
C LYS A 2 1.53 -38.27 -79.23
N GLU A 3 0.24 -38.60 -78.90
CA GLU A 3 -0.27 -39.97 -78.65
C GLU A 3 0.50 -40.69 -77.51
N LEU A 4 -0.16 -41.05 -76.42
CA LEU A 4 -0.86 -42.34 -76.37
C LEU A 4 -1.65 -42.37 -74.99
N GLU A 5 -2.91 -42.62 -75.17
CA GLU A 5 -3.82 -43.50 -74.47
C GLU A 5 -3.16 -44.54 -73.49
N HIS A 6 -3.74 -44.69 -72.36
CA HIS A 6 -4.14 -46.03 -71.86
C HIS A 6 -5.26 -45.90 -70.82
N GLN A 7 -6.42 -46.22 -71.24
CA GLN A 7 -7.44 -47.10 -70.60
C GLN A 7 -6.99 -47.76 -69.29
N THR A 8 -7.77 -47.80 -68.22
CA THR A 8 -8.88 -48.68 -68.09
C THR A 8 -9.33 -48.95 -66.69
N ASN A 9 -10.49 -49.46 -66.66
CA ASN A 9 -11.17 -50.33 -65.70
C ASN A 9 -11.67 -49.71 -64.37
N GLU A 10 -12.91 -49.26 -64.50
CA GLU A 10 -13.93 -49.30 -63.50
C GLU A 10 -14.24 -50.74 -63.06
N GLU A 11 -13.78 -51.19 -61.94
CA GLU A 11 -14.39 -52.32 -61.22
C GLU A 11 -15.44 -51.73 -60.21
N GLN A 12 -16.70 -51.88 -60.65
CA GLN A 12 -17.86 -51.68 -59.77
C GLN A 12 -17.90 -52.78 -58.73
N GLN A 13 -17.44 -52.49 -57.53
CA GLN A 13 -17.77 -53.31 -56.36
C GLN A 13 -19.19 -52.99 -55.93
N GLN A 14 -20.13 -53.85 -56.26
CA GLN A 14 -21.46 -53.94 -55.68
C GLN A 14 -21.36 -54.21 -54.17
N ILE A 15 -21.58 -53.17 -53.33
CA ILE A 15 -21.78 -53.33 -51.91
C ILE A 15 -23.19 -53.94 -51.67
N THR A 16 -23.26 -55.22 -51.47
CA THR A 16 -24.45 -55.90 -51.01
C THR A 16 -24.75 -55.47 -49.57
N LYS A 17 -25.83 -54.68 -49.37
CA LYS A 17 -26.37 -54.37 -48.06
C LYS A 17 -26.85 -55.66 -47.40
N PRO A 18 -26.49 -55.97 -46.13
CA PRO A 18 -27.05 -57.10 -45.43
C PRO A 18 -28.55 -56.84 -45.18
N ALA A 19 -29.36 -57.79 -45.58
CA ALA A 19 -30.81 -57.80 -45.37
C ALA A 19 -31.10 -57.92 -43.85
N GLY A 20 -31.31 -56.77 -43.21
CA GLY A 20 -31.81 -56.76 -41.83
C GLY A 20 -33.19 -57.40 -41.75
N LYS A 21 -33.29 -58.47 -40.97
CA LYS A 21 -34.61 -59.05 -40.61
C LYS A 21 -35.38 -58.03 -39.77
N PHE A 22 -36.25 -57.27 -40.41
CA PHE A 22 -37.17 -56.37 -39.69
C PHE A 22 -38.29 -57.24 -39.02
N ILE A 23 -38.37 -57.14 -37.71
CA ILE A 23 -39.49 -57.75 -36.94
C ILE A 23 -40.66 -56.76 -37.07
N ARG A 24 -41.70 -57.14 -37.77
CA ARG A 24 -42.97 -56.40 -37.85
C ARG A 24 -43.75 -56.59 -36.58
N ILE A 25 -43.73 -55.60 -35.70
CA ILE A 25 -44.56 -55.60 -34.48
C ILE A 25 -45.82 -54.80 -34.79
N LYS A 26 -47.02 -55.36 -34.40
CA LYS A 26 -48.24 -54.58 -34.52
C LYS A 26 -48.16 -53.31 -33.66
N PRO A 27 -48.70 -52.16 -34.11
CA PRO A 27 -48.55 -50.87 -33.38
C PRO A 27 -49.02 -51.01 -31.89
N PHE A 28 -50.04 -51.74 -31.61
CA PHE A 28 -50.48 -51.99 -30.25
C PHE A 28 -49.46 -52.77 -29.39
N ALA A 29 -48.81 -53.77 -29.95
CA ALA A 29 -47.76 -54.52 -29.25
C ALA A 29 -46.52 -53.68 -29.03
N PHE A 30 -46.18 -52.78 -29.95
CA PHE A 30 -45.08 -51.82 -29.78
C PHE A 30 -45.32 -50.83 -28.61
N ILE A 31 -46.56 -50.28 -28.55
CA ILE A 31 -46.97 -49.38 -27.46
C ILE A 31 -46.95 -50.14 -26.12
N MET A 32 -47.46 -51.37 -26.07
CA MET A 32 -47.44 -52.22 -24.87
C MET A 32 -46.00 -52.50 -24.39
N VAL A 33 -45.06 -52.84 -25.30
CA VAL A 33 -43.61 -53.04 -24.96
C VAL A 33 -42.99 -51.79 -24.45
N MET A 34 -43.28 -50.64 -25.09
CA MET A 34 -42.77 -49.36 -24.63
C MET A 34 -43.26 -48.95 -23.23
N PHE A 35 -44.57 -49.19 -22.95
CA PHE A 35 -45.13 -48.98 -21.61
C PHE A 35 -44.55 -49.95 -20.56
N LEU A 36 -44.33 -51.19 -20.93
CA LEU A 36 -43.74 -52.18 -20.04
C LEU A 36 -42.27 -51.88 -19.70
N THR A 37 -41.52 -51.40 -20.71
CA THR A 37 -40.13 -50.94 -20.44
C THR A 37 -40.07 -49.70 -19.57
N ILE A 38 -40.98 -48.73 -19.75
CA ILE A 38 -41.09 -47.55 -18.88
C ILE A 38 -41.42 -47.93 -17.45
N LEU A 39 -42.41 -48.83 -17.27
CA LEU A 39 -42.78 -49.32 -15.94
C LEU A 39 -41.66 -50.14 -15.28
N LEU A 40 -40.94 -50.94 -16.04
CA LEU A 40 -39.84 -51.75 -15.54
C LEU A 40 -38.65 -50.86 -15.14
N THR A 41 -38.31 -49.87 -15.97
CA THR A 41 -37.25 -48.90 -15.62
C THR A 41 -37.65 -48.06 -14.43
N ALA A 42 -38.89 -47.55 -14.36
CA ALA A 42 -39.39 -46.81 -13.21
C ALA A 42 -39.36 -47.68 -11.93
N GLY A 43 -39.82 -48.97 -12.03
CA GLY A 43 -39.75 -49.92 -10.92
C GLY A 43 -38.34 -50.21 -10.43
N ILE A 44 -37.39 -50.43 -11.36
CA ILE A 44 -35.99 -50.64 -11.02
C ILE A 44 -35.40 -49.38 -10.39
N THR A 45 -35.72 -48.19 -10.90
CA THR A 45 -35.25 -46.91 -10.34
C THR A 45 -35.79 -46.68 -8.93
N VAL A 46 -37.09 -46.91 -8.72
CA VAL A 46 -37.69 -46.80 -7.38
C VAL A 46 -37.12 -47.85 -6.43
N PHE A 47 -36.92 -49.09 -6.89
CA PHE A 47 -36.27 -50.13 -6.08
C PHE A 47 -34.83 -49.77 -5.73
N ALA A 48 -34.03 -49.26 -6.68
CA ALA A 48 -32.69 -48.83 -6.45
C ALA A 48 -32.60 -47.60 -5.50
N LEU A 49 -33.58 -46.70 -5.56
CA LEU A 49 -33.67 -45.56 -4.65
C LEU A 49 -34.18 -45.91 -3.24
N THR A 50 -34.98 -47.00 -3.13
CA THR A 50 -35.62 -47.40 -1.86
C THR A 50 -34.82 -48.47 -1.11
N PHE A 51 -34.17 -49.38 -1.84
CA PHE A 51 -33.47 -50.54 -1.29
C PHE A 51 -31.98 -50.59 -1.72
N GLY A 52 -31.53 -49.67 -2.59
CA GLY A 52 -30.10 -49.47 -2.83
C GLY A 52 -29.46 -49.01 -1.53
N ASP A 53 -28.42 -49.70 -1.11
CA ASP A 53 -27.58 -49.22 -0.03
C ASP A 53 -27.29 -47.76 -0.26
N LYS A 54 -27.79 -46.89 0.64
CA LYS A 54 -27.28 -45.56 0.77
C LYS A 54 -25.80 -45.71 1.17
N LYS A 55 -24.93 -45.91 0.20
CA LYS A 55 -23.54 -45.41 0.37
C LYS A 55 -23.71 -43.92 0.51
N VAL A 56 -23.93 -43.46 1.73
CA VAL A 56 -23.51 -42.15 2.14
C VAL A 56 -22.06 -42.12 1.70
N VAL A 57 -21.77 -41.37 0.66
CA VAL A 57 -20.40 -40.90 0.47
C VAL A 57 -20.18 -40.03 1.70
N GLU A 58 -19.75 -40.67 2.80
CA GLU A 58 -19.01 -39.95 3.81
C GLU A 58 -17.85 -39.34 3.04
N VAL A 59 -18.00 -38.07 2.70
CA VAL A 59 -16.84 -37.21 2.52
C VAL A 59 -16.19 -37.26 3.90
N VAL A 60 -15.30 -38.24 4.09
CA VAL A 60 -14.35 -38.22 5.19
C VAL A 60 -13.50 -36.99 4.86
N GLN A 61 -13.97 -35.84 5.29
CA GLN A 61 -13.08 -34.75 5.60
C GLN A 61 -12.17 -35.38 6.65
N GLU A 62 -10.92 -35.71 6.28
CA GLU A 62 -9.94 -36.07 7.28
C GLU A 62 -9.89 -34.87 8.25
N GLU A 63 -10.61 -35.02 9.37
CA GLU A 63 -10.50 -34.09 10.47
C GLU A 63 -9.03 -34.09 10.85
N ARG A 64 -8.39 -32.96 10.60
CA ARG A 64 -6.98 -32.78 11.02
C ARG A 64 -6.96 -32.94 12.54
N SER A 65 -6.41 -34.04 13.01
CA SER A 65 -6.40 -34.40 14.44
C SER A 65 -5.78 -33.31 15.31
N GLU A 66 -4.89 -32.49 14.73
CA GLU A 66 -4.22 -31.35 15.38
C GLU A 66 -5.19 -30.26 15.81
N PHE A 67 -6.34 -30.10 15.13
CA PHE A 67 -7.33 -29.07 15.43
C PHE A 67 -8.45 -29.56 16.38
N LYS A 68 -8.41 -30.81 16.82
CA LYS A 68 -9.46 -31.38 17.68
C LYS A 68 -9.70 -30.56 18.94
N SER A 69 -8.64 -30.17 19.64
CA SER A 69 -8.75 -29.36 20.85
C SER A 69 -9.28 -27.94 20.57
N LEU A 70 -8.99 -27.39 19.38
CA LEU A 70 -9.52 -26.11 18.94
C LEU A 70 -11.03 -26.17 18.71
N TYR A 71 -11.52 -27.22 18.04
CA TYR A 71 -12.97 -27.45 17.86
C TYR A 71 -13.67 -27.67 19.20
N GLU A 72 -13.11 -28.51 20.10
CA GLU A 72 -13.66 -28.72 21.43
C GLU A 72 -13.72 -27.42 22.25
N ALA A 73 -12.73 -26.56 22.15
CA ALA A 73 -12.72 -25.26 22.82
C ALA A 73 -13.77 -24.31 22.24
N PHE A 74 -13.87 -24.22 20.90
CA PHE A 74 -14.87 -23.42 20.20
C PHE A 74 -16.30 -23.84 20.59
N ASP A 75 -16.61 -25.14 20.48
CA ASP A 75 -17.94 -25.69 20.83
C ASP A 75 -18.25 -25.42 22.31
N THR A 76 -17.29 -25.64 23.20
CA THR A 76 -17.49 -25.41 24.65
C THR A 76 -17.78 -23.97 24.98
N LEU A 77 -17.06 -23.02 24.36
CA LEU A 77 -17.29 -21.59 24.56
C LEU A 77 -18.66 -21.19 24.01
N ASN A 78 -18.98 -21.61 22.80
CA ASN A 78 -20.25 -21.29 22.14
C ASN A 78 -21.44 -21.82 22.90
N ASP A 79 -21.35 -23.05 23.51
CA ASP A 79 -22.43 -23.70 24.21
C ASP A 79 -22.56 -23.29 25.70
N LYS A 80 -21.46 -22.92 26.36
CA LYS A 80 -21.43 -22.80 27.84
C LYS A 80 -21.04 -21.42 28.36
N TYR A 81 -20.57 -20.52 27.51
CA TYR A 81 -20.29 -19.18 27.98
C TYR A 81 -21.57 -18.46 28.37
N TYR A 82 -21.52 -17.63 29.41
CA TYR A 82 -22.71 -17.04 30.04
C TYR A 82 -23.39 -15.95 29.20
N ALA A 83 -22.73 -15.40 28.20
CA ALA A 83 -23.24 -14.36 27.30
C ALA A 83 -23.15 -14.85 25.86
N ASP A 84 -23.89 -14.18 24.96
CA ASP A 84 -23.82 -14.46 23.53
C ASP A 84 -22.41 -14.15 23.01
N LEU A 85 -21.87 -15.08 22.20
CA LEU A 85 -20.56 -14.95 21.57
C LEU A 85 -20.74 -14.82 20.05
N ASP A 86 -19.95 -13.95 19.47
CA ASP A 86 -19.82 -13.88 18.03
C ASP A 86 -18.81 -14.93 17.56
N SER A 87 -19.30 -15.90 16.80
CA SER A 87 -18.50 -17.01 16.28
C SER A 87 -17.38 -16.54 15.32
N GLU A 88 -17.62 -15.47 14.56
CA GLU A 88 -16.64 -14.89 13.63
C GLU A 88 -15.46 -14.30 14.40
N THR A 89 -15.73 -13.58 15.47
CA THR A 89 -14.69 -13.03 16.38
C THR A 89 -13.85 -14.15 16.99
N LEU A 90 -14.47 -15.27 17.40
CA LEU A 90 -13.74 -16.43 17.96
C LEU A 90 -12.82 -17.07 16.91
N VAL A 91 -13.30 -17.25 15.69
CA VAL A 91 -12.51 -17.82 14.58
C VAL A 91 -11.36 -16.89 14.21
N LYS A 92 -11.62 -15.56 14.09
CA LYS A 92 -10.57 -14.56 13.84
C LYS A 92 -9.52 -14.59 14.96
N GLY A 93 -9.93 -14.66 16.22
CA GLY A 93 -9.01 -14.78 17.35
C GLY A 93 -8.14 -16.02 17.31
N ALA A 94 -8.71 -17.18 16.88
CA ALA A 94 -7.95 -18.42 16.74
C ALA A 94 -6.93 -18.35 15.60
N ILE A 95 -7.28 -17.73 14.47
CA ILE A 95 -6.37 -17.52 13.33
C ILE A 95 -5.23 -16.60 13.77
N ASN A 96 -5.54 -15.46 14.37
CA ASN A 96 -4.52 -14.52 14.86
C ASN A 96 -3.57 -15.21 15.85
N GLY A 97 -4.09 -16.02 16.77
CA GLY A 97 -3.24 -16.78 17.70
C GLY A 97 -2.26 -17.76 17.02
N MET A 98 -2.62 -18.32 15.86
CA MET A 98 -1.67 -19.14 15.07
C MET A 98 -0.56 -18.29 14.47
N PHE A 99 -0.87 -17.09 13.96
CA PHE A 99 0.11 -16.17 13.42
C PHE A 99 1.02 -15.61 14.51
N ASP A 100 0.47 -15.20 15.64
CA ASP A 100 1.23 -14.71 16.80
C ASP A 100 2.24 -15.73 17.32
N ALA A 101 1.91 -17.01 17.26
CA ALA A 101 2.79 -18.11 17.70
C ALA A 101 4.05 -18.28 16.81
N ILE A 102 4.09 -17.65 15.63
CA ILE A 102 5.26 -17.65 14.75
C ILE A 102 6.34 -16.67 15.24
N GLU A 103 5.94 -15.65 16.02
CA GLU A 103 6.83 -14.59 16.55
C GLU A 103 7.54 -13.79 15.43
N ASP A 104 6.94 -13.73 14.22
CA ASP A 104 7.43 -12.92 13.10
C ASP A 104 6.55 -11.67 12.95
N PRO A 105 7.07 -10.45 13.18
CA PRO A 105 6.28 -9.23 13.12
C PRO A 105 5.78 -8.87 11.71
N TYR A 106 6.21 -9.59 10.69
CA TYR A 106 5.81 -9.37 9.29
C TYR A 106 4.82 -10.41 8.79
N THR A 107 4.47 -11.39 9.64
CA THR A 107 3.55 -12.48 9.34
C THR A 107 2.25 -12.26 10.11
N ASP A 108 1.16 -11.94 9.42
CA ASP A 108 -0.13 -11.60 10.01
C ASP A 108 -1.31 -12.10 9.18
N TYR A 109 -2.45 -12.25 9.84
CA TYR A 109 -3.76 -12.40 9.21
C TYR A 109 -4.39 -11.00 9.12
N GLN A 110 -4.76 -10.61 7.92
CA GLN A 110 -5.45 -9.35 7.65
C GLN A 110 -6.91 -9.63 7.35
N ASP A 111 -7.82 -9.03 8.11
CA ASP A 111 -9.24 -9.07 7.76
C ASP A 111 -9.50 -8.30 6.45
N VAL A 112 -10.76 -8.29 6.01
CA VAL A 112 -11.12 -7.69 4.71
C VAL A 112 -10.77 -6.20 4.63
N GLU A 113 -10.92 -5.46 5.74
CA GLU A 113 -10.59 -4.04 5.79
C GLU A 113 -9.08 -3.80 5.76
N GLU A 114 -8.34 -4.55 6.56
CA GLU A 114 -6.87 -4.53 6.59
C GLU A 114 -6.27 -4.98 5.25
N ALA A 115 -6.84 -6.04 4.64
CA ALA A 115 -6.46 -6.54 3.32
C ALA A 115 -6.70 -5.48 2.22
N THR A 116 -7.83 -4.79 2.27
CA THR A 116 -8.14 -3.70 1.34
C THR A 116 -7.14 -2.56 1.46
N SER A 117 -6.88 -2.09 2.68
CA SER A 117 -5.91 -1.02 2.95
C SER A 117 -4.50 -1.40 2.51
N PHE A 118 -4.10 -2.65 2.73
CA PHE A 118 -2.81 -3.17 2.29
C PHE A 118 -2.70 -3.17 0.75
N ASN A 119 -3.72 -3.68 0.06
CA ASN A 119 -3.74 -3.73 -1.40
C ASN A 119 -3.75 -2.33 -2.02
N GLU A 120 -4.48 -1.37 -1.44
CA GLU A 120 -4.44 0.05 -1.84
C GLU A 120 -3.03 0.64 -1.71
N SER A 121 -2.31 0.30 -0.65
CA SER A 121 -0.93 0.78 -0.45
C SER A 121 0.04 0.22 -1.49
N LEU A 122 -0.14 -1.02 -1.94
CA LEU A 122 0.67 -1.64 -2.99
C LEU A 122 0.35 -1.09 -4.38
N SER A 123 -0.93 -0.86 -4.68
CA SER A 123 -1.36 -0.34 -5.98
C SER A 123 -1.17 1.16 -6.14
N SER A 124 -0.78 1.90 -5.09
CA SER A 124 -0.77 3.37 -5.03
C SER A 124 -2.10 3.97 -5.51
N SER A 125 -3.20 3.38 -5.10
CA SER A 125 -4.51 3.87 -5.49
C SER A 125 -5.57 3.41 -4.49
N PHE A 126 -6.64 4.18 -4.39
CA PHE A 126 -7.82 3.78 -3.63
C PHE A 126 -9.08 4.03 -4.45
N GLU A 127 -10.15 3.31 -4.14
CA GLU A 127 -11.43 3.49 -4.79
C GLU A 127 -12.28 4.50 -4.01
N GLY A 128 -12.75 5.55 -4.70
CA GLY A 128 -13.52 6.60 -4.07
C GLY A 128 -13.75 7.82 -4.95
N ILE A 129 -13.93 8.97 -4.32
CA ILE A 129 -14.21 10.23 -5.03
C ILE A 129 -12.95 11.09 -5.27
N GLY A 130 -11.89 10.91 -4.49
CA GLY A 130 -10.66 11.68 -4.60
C GLY A 130 -10.80 13.10 -4.03
N ALA A 131 -11.06 13.20 -2.74
CA ALA A 131 -11.01 14.44 -1.98
C ALA A 131 -10.32 14.22 -0.64
N GLU A 132 -9.49 15.18 -0.24
CA GLU A 132 -8.94 15.27 1.10
C GLU A 132 -9.97 15.94 2.00
N ILE A 133 -10.26 15.32 3.15
CA ILE A 133 -11.25 15.82 4.11
C ILE A 133 -10.67 15.86 5.52
N GLN A 134 -11.20 16.76 6.35
CA GLN A 134 -10.86 16.85 7.77
C GLN A 134 -12.09 17.09 8.61
N GLU A 135 -12.04 16.65 9.86
CA GLU A 135 -13.04 17.05 10.86
C GLU A 135 -12.70 18.45 11.40
N ARG A 136 -13.67 19.36 11.39
CA ARG A 136 -13.55 20.70 11.95
C ARG A 136 -14.86 21.11 12.63
N ASN A 137 -14.81 21.32 13.95
CA ASN A 137 -15.96 21.75 14.76
C ASN A 137 -17.19 20.82 14.66
N GLY A 138 -16.97 19.51 14.56
CA GLY A 138 -18.02 18.50 14.45
C GLY A 138 -18.64 18.38 13.05
N TYR A 139 -18.01 18.96 12.03
CA TYR A 139 -18.37 18.84 10.61
C TYR A 139 -17.20 18.27 9.81
N ILE A 140 -17.52 17.59 8.74
CA ILE A 140 -16.53 17.13 7.76
C ILE A 140 -16.37 18.20 6.69
N MET A 141 -15.17 18.72 6.56
CA MET A 141 -14.83 19.78 5.61
C MET A 141 -13.86 19.25 4.54
N VAL A 142 -14.11 19.62 3.30
CA VAL A 142 -13.19 19.36 2.19
C VAL A 142 -11.98 20.29 2.33
N VAL A 143 -10.79 19.71 2.45
CA VAL A 143 -9.51 20.43 2.40
C VAL A 143 -9.22 20.81 0.95
N SER A 144 -9.18 19.79 0.09
CA SER A 144 -9.09 19.99 -1.37
C SER A 144 -9.57 18.73 -2.13
N PRO A 145 -10.21 18.90 -3.30
CA PRO A 145 -10.35 17.79 -4.23
C PRO A 145 -8.98 17.48 -4.88
N ILE A 146 -8.70 16.19 -5.09
CA ILE A 146 -7.50 15.74 -5.80
C ILE A 146 -7.65 16.10 -7.28
N LYS A 147 -6.58 16.60 -7.88
CA LYS A 147 -6.58 17.02 -9.29
C LYS A 147 -6.98 15.87 -10.22
N ASN A 148 -7.84 16.16 -11.18
CA ASN A 148 -8.41 15.21 -12.14
C ASN A 148 -9.30 14.12 -11.51
N SER A 149 -9.60 14.18 -10.23
CA SER A 149 -10.47 13.22 -9.54
C SER A 149 -11.96 13.38 -9.90
N PRO A 150 -12.81 12.39 -9.59
CA PRO A 150 -14.26 12.52 -9.67
C PRO A 150 -14.82 13.68 -8.84
N ALA A 151 -14.26 13.94 -7.66
CA ALA A 151 -14.68 15.04 -6.78
C ALA A 151 -14.45 16.41 -7.44
N GLU A 152 -13.26 16.65 -8.01
CA GLU A 152 -12.96 17.87 -8.74
C GLU A 152 -13.89 18.05 -9.95
N LYS A 153 -14.08 16.98 -10.76
CA LYS A 153 -14.96 16.99 -11.93
C LYS A 153 -16.42 17.24 -11.59
N ALA A 154 -16.86 16.78 -10.41
CA ALA A 154 -18.21 17.04 -9.90
C ALA A 154 -18.38 18.44 -9.31
N GLY A 155 -17.30 19.21 -9.19
CA GLY A 155 -17.34 20.60 -8.71
C GLY A 155 -17.28 20.73 -7.19
N LEU A 156 -16.77 19.74 -6.47
CA LEU A 156 -16.44 19.87 -5.06
C LEU A 156 -15.29 20.86 -4.90
N LEU A 157 -15.38 21.76 -3.93
CA LEU A 157 -14.40 22.82 -3.72
C LEU A 157 -13.81 22.78 -2.31
N PRO A 158 -12.61 23.35 -2.11
CA PRO A 158 -12.06 23.57 -0.78
C PRO A 158 -13.04 24.35 0.10
N GLN A 159 -13.10 23.99 1.38
CA GLN A 159 -14.00 24.53 2.42
C GLN A 159 -15.47 24.17 2.28
N ASP A 160 -15.87 23.32 1.32
CA ASP A 160 -17.20 22.73 1.31
C ASP A 160 -17.39 21.87 2.58
N LEU A 161 -18.54 22.04 3.25
CA LEU A 161 -18.93 21.22 4.40
C LEU A 161 -19.80 20.07 3.90
N ILE A 162 -19.45 18.84 4.20
CA ILE A 162 -20.25 17.67 3.89
C ILE A 162 -21.18 17.40 5.09
N LEU A 163 -22.47 17.49 4.85
CA LEU A 163 -23.49 17.36 5.89
C LEU A 163 -24.04 15.94 5.99
N SER A 164 -24.16 15.27 4.83
CA SER A 164 -24.66 13.89 4.75
C SER A 164 -24.05 13.16 3.55
N VAL A 165 -24.04 11.82 3.67
CA VAL A 165 -23.62 10.87 2.62
C VAL A 165 -24.80 9.95 2.34
N ASP A 166 -25.28 9.88 1.10
CA ASP A 166 -26.45 9.09 0.67
C ASP A 166 -27.70 9.31 1.55
N GLY A 167 -27.85 10.53 2.07
CA GLY A 167 -28.96 10.93 2.95
C GLY A 167 -28.73 10.65 4.44
N GLU A 168 -27.66 9.97 4.82
CA GLU A 168 -27.27 9.75 6.20
C GLU A 168 -26.42 10.93 6.72
N SER A 169 -26.82 11.52 7.86
CA SER A 169 -26.07 12.64 8.45
C SER A 169 -24.75 12.17 9.04
N ILE A 170 -23.65 12.84 8.67
CA ILE A 170 -22.29 12.57 9.20
C ILE A 170 -21.83 13.61 10.22
N LYS A 171 -22.75 14.41 10.73
CA LYS A 171 -22.44 15.41 11.78
C LYS A 171 -21.95 14.72 13.06
N GLY A 172 -20.79 15.12 13.54
CA GLY A 172 -20.16 14.58 14.75
C GLY A 172 -19.35 13.30 14.52
N MET A 173 -19.32 12.79 13.29
CA MET A 173 -18.40 11.69 12.90
C MET A 173 -16.97 12.21 12.79
N SER A 174 -16.02 11.33 13.05
CA SER A 174 -14.61 11.56 12.70
C SER A 174 -14.40 11.53 11.18
N ALA A 175 -13.31 12.08 10.69
CA ALA A 175 -12.97 12.01 9.27
C ALA A 175 -12.87 10.56 8.77
N ASN A 176 -12.33 9.63 9.59
CA ASN A 176 -12.22 8.22 9.22
C ASN A 176 -13.59 7.55 9.05
N GLU A 177 -14.52 7.77 9.97
CA GLU A 177 -15.89 7.24 9.84
C GLU A 177 -16.60 7.79 8.58
N ALA A 178 -16.44 9.08 8.28
CA ALA A 178 -16.99 9.68 7.07
C ALA A 178 -16.34 9.08 5.79
N VAL A 179 -15.03 8.81 5.80
CA VAL A 179 -14.32 8.17 4.69
C VAL A 179 -14.91 6.81 4.37
N LEU A 180 -15.26 5.99 5.36
CA LEU A 180 -15.86 4.67 5.14
C LEU A 180 -17.21 4.74 4.40
N LEU A 181 -17.99 5.80 4.63
CA LEU A 181 -19.27 6.01 3.92
C LEU A 181 -19.06 6.59 2.51
N ILE A 182 -18.05 7.46 2.34
CA ILE A 182 -17.76 8.12 1.06
C ILE A 182 -17.08 7.18 0.07
N ARG A 183 -16.16 6.31 0.54
CA ARG A 183 -15.48 5.29 -0.28
C ARG A 183 -16.46 4.25 -0.81
N GLY A 184 -16.01 3.42 -1.72
CA GLY A 184 -16.76 2.29 -2.27
C GLY A 184 -16.32 1.96 -3.68
N GLU A 185 -16.81 0.85 -4.21
CA GLU A 185 -16.39 0.25 -5.48
C GLU A 185 -16.44 1.22 -6.66
N LYS A 186 -15.40 1.16 -7.48
CA LYS A 186 -15.32 1.86 -8.76
C LYS A 186 -16.60 1.69 -9.58
N GLY A 187 -17.11 2.80 -10.09
CA GLY A 187 -18.31 2.82 -10.94
C GLY A 187 -19.62 2.96 -10.19
N THR A 188 -19.65 2.77 -8.86
CA THR A 188 -20.78 3.12 -8.00
C THR A 188 -20.86 4.64 -7.82
N SER A 189 -21.98 5.15 -7.33
CA SER A 189 -22.15 6.60 -7.07
C SER A 189 -22.42 6.83 -5.59
N VAL A 190 -21.95 7.96 -5.09
CA VAL A 190 -22.28 8.48 -3.77
C VAL A 190 -22.88 9.86 -3.93
N THR A 191 -23.88 10.20 -3.13
CA THR A 191 -24.49 11.53 -3.09
C THR A 191 -24.09 12.23 -1.80
N LEU A 192 -23.40 13.37 -1.94
CA LEU A 192 -22.99 14.22 -0.83
C LEU A 192 -23.92 15.42 -0.75
N SER A 193 -24.53 15.67 0.42
CA SER A 193 -25.18 16.95 0.69
C SER A 193 -24.13 17.93 1.20
N VAL A 194 -23.93 19.01 0.47
CA VAL A 194 -22.82 19.95 0.64
C VAL A 194 -23.32 21.34 0.95
N GLN A 195 -22.73 22.02 1.92
CA GLN A 195 -22.93 23.44 2.21
C GLN A 195 -21.67 24.22 1.86
N ARG A 196 -21.82 25.21 0.95
CA ARG A 196 -20.70 26.05 0.48
C ARG A 196 -20.86 27.48 1.02
N GLY A 197 -20.17 27.78 2.12
CA GLY A 197 -20.29 29.07 2.84
C GLY A 197 -21.29 29.01 3.99
N GLU A 198 -21.18 29.96 4.92
CA GLU A 198 -21.87 29.90 6.22
C GLU A 198 -23.41 30.07 6.13
N ASP A 199 -23.92 30.81 5.17
CA ASP A 199 -25.36 31.17 5.05
C ASP A 199 -26.02 30.65 3.76
N THR A 200 -25.48 29.54 3.16
CA THR A 200 -26.04 29.00 1.93
C THR A 200 -26.92 27.79 2.18
N GLU A 201 -27.98 27.62 1.36
CA GLU A 201 -28.74 26.37 1.39
C GLU A 201 -27.89 25.21 0.92
N PRO A 202 -27.96 24.05 1.60
CA PRO A 202 -27.28 22.84 1.15
C PRO A 202 -27.76 22.37 -0.23
N PHE A 203 -26.89 21.76 -1.00
CA PHE A 203 -27.20 21.15 -2.29
C PHE A 203 -26.52 19.80 -2.44
N ASP A 204 -27.10 18.93 -3.25
CA ASP A 204 -26.58 17.58 -3.44
C ASP A 204 -25.63 17.52 -4.63
N ILE A 205 -24.50 16.83 -4.44
CA ILE A 205 -23.54 16.48 -5.48
C ILE A 205 -23.49 14.97 -5.57
N SER A 206 -23.87 14.41 -6.72
CA SER A 206 -23.69 12.99 -6.99
C SER A 206 -22.35 12.76 -7.69
N ILE A 207 -21.50 11.93 -7.12
CA ILE A 207 -20.14 11.66 -7.58
C ILE A 207 -20.00 10.18 -7.89
N LYS A 208 -19.58 9.85 -9.11
CA LYS A 208 -19.28 8.49 -9.50
C LYS A 208 -17.87 8.12 -9.02
N ARG A 209 -17.77 7.10 -8.18
CA ARG A 209 -16.47 6.61 -7.67
C ARG A 209 -15.59 6.08 -8.79
N ASP A 210 -14.29 6.29 -8.66
CA ASP A 210 -13.27 5.78 -9.57
C ASP A 210 -12.00 5.42 -8.79
N VAL A 211 -11.01 4.86 -9.47
CA VAL A 211 -9.66 4.64 -8.91
C VAL A 211 -8.95 5.99 -8.84
N ILE A 212 -8.48 6.35 -7.65
CA ILE A 212 -7.76 7.60 -7.38
C ILE A 212 -6.29 7.25 -7.19
N PRO A 213 -5.40 7.67 -8.10
CA PRO A 213 -3.97 7.40 -7.95
C PRO A 213 -3.39 8.22 -6.78
N ILE A 214 -2.49 7.61 -6.05
CA ILE A 214 -1.66 8.23 -5.02
C ILE A 214 -0.28 8.41 -5.62
N GLU A 215 0.20 9.65 -5.74
CA GLU A 215 1.56 9.91 -6.20
C GLU A 215 2.58 9.41 -5.16
N THR A 216 3.60 8.72 -5.64
CA THR A 216 4.68 8.18 -4.82
C THR A 216 6.03 8.79 -5.15
N VAL A 217 6.11 9.60 -6.20
CA VAL A 217 7.33 10.23 -6.69
C VAL A 217 7.17 11.74 -6.71
N TYR A 218 7.94 12.42 -5.89
CA TYR A 218 7.99 13.88 -5.82
C TYR A 218 9.37 14.37 -6.26
N GLY A 219 9.41 15.33 -7.14
CA GLY A 219 10.69 15.77 -7.70
C GLY A 219 10.81 17.26 -7.89
N GLU A 220 12.04 17.77 -7.73
CA GLU A 220 12.44 19.13 -8.04
C GLU A 220 13.76 19.12 -8.80
N LEU A 221 13.89 19.98 -9.80
CA LEU A 221 15.15 20.23 -10.51
C LEU A 221 15.73 21.56 -10.06
N ASP A 222 16.83 21.54 -9.32
CA ASP A 222 17.44 22.75 -8.77
C ASP A 222 18.14 23.62 -9.85
N LYS A 223 18.66 24.77 -9.43
CA LYS A 223 19.33 25.76 -10.32
C LYS A 223 20.62 25.19 -10.92
N GLU A 224 21.29 24.29 -10.23
CA GLU A 224 22.52 23.60 -10.67
C GLU A 224 22.22 22.39 -11.58
N LYS A 225 20.93 22.13 -11.84
CA LYS A 225 20.45 21.00 -12.63
C LYS A 225 20.66 19.62 -11.95
N ILE A 226 20.62 19.61 -10.63
CA ILE A 226 20.54 18.38 -9.86
C ILE A 226 19.05 18.08 -9.63
N ALA A 227 18.64 16.88 -9.97
CA ALA A 227 17.29 16.37 -9.71
C ALA A 227 17.24 15.81 -8.27
N HIS A 228 16.39 16.36 -7.43
CA HIS A 228 16.05 15.87 -6.12
C HIS A 228 14.73 15.12 -6.25
N ILE A 229 14.72 13.81 -6.05
CA ILE A 229 13.55 12.94 -6.31
C ILE A 229 13.30 12.09 -5.08
N GLN A 230 12.19 12.34 -4.40
CA GLN A 230 11.74 11.55 -3.28
C GLN A 230 10.82 10.43 -3.76
N LEU A 231 11.09 9.21 -3.28
CA LEU A 231 10.22 8.04 -3.42
C LEU A 231 9.62 7.73 -2.04
N THR A 232 8.32 7.88 -1.88
CA THR A 232 7.65 7.67 -0.58
C THR A 232 7.29 6.21 -0.32
N SER A 233 7.13 5.42 -1.40
CA SER A 233 6.93 3.96 -1.37
C SER A 233 7.34 3.33 -2.70
N PHE A 234 7.40 2.00 -2.75
CA PHE A 234 7.60 1.23 -3.98
C PHE A 234 6.29 0.53 -4.35
N SER A 235 5.37 1.27 -4.93
CA SER A 235 4.07 0.75 -5.37
C SER A 235 4.09 0.45 -6.88
N GLU A 236 3.03 -0.15 -7.41
CA GLU A 236 2.97 -0.58 -8.82
C GLU A 236 3.21 0.56 -9.82
N THR A 237 2.83 1.81 -9.50
CA THR A 237 2.97 2.98 -10.38
C THR A 237 4.28 3.73 -10.21
N THR A 238 5.04 3.49 -9.14
CA THR A 238 6.24 4.27 -8.76
C THR A 238 7.32 4.26 -9.84
N SER A 239 7.53 3.12 -10.52
CA SER A 239 8.50 3.00 -11.61
C SER A 239 8.15 3.92 -12.78
N ASP A 240 6.88 3.92 -13.21
CA ASP A 240 6.38 4.75 -14.31
C ASP A 240 6.41 6.24 -13.94
N GLU A 241 6.04 6.59 -12.71
CA GLU A 241 6.11 7.96 -12.18
C GLU A 241 7.56 8.47 -12.19
N LEU A 242 8.51 7.66 -11.71
CA LEU A 242 9.94 8.00 -11.71
C LEU A 242 10.47 8.19 -13.13
N ILE A 243 10.14 7.29 -14.05
CA ILE A 243 10.55 7.41 -15.46
C ILE A 243 10.05 8.71 -16.08
N LYS A 244 8.81 9.10 -15.78
CA LYS A 244 8.22 10.34 -16.26
C LYS A 244 8.96 11.57 -15.73
N VAL A 245 9.27 11.60 -14.43
CA VAL A 245 10.00 12.69 -13.78
C VAL A 245 11.44 12.79 -14.34
N LEU A 246 12.15 11.66 -14.42
CA LEU A 246 13.50 11.60 -14.94
C LEU A 246 13.58 12.09 -16.40
N LYS A 247 12.62 11.69 -17.24
CA LYS A 247 12.55 12.14 -18.62
C LYS A 247 12.32 13.65 -18.74
N ASP A 248 11.39 14.20 -17.96
CA ASP A 248 11.14 15.65 -17.92
C ASP A 248 12.41 16.43 -17.51
N TYR A 249 13.15 15.91 -16.53
CA TYR A 249 14.37 16.57 -16.07
C TYR A 249 15.57 16.37 -17.02
N GLU A 250 15.65 15.25 -17.71
CA GLU A 250 16.62 15.03 -18.80
C GLU A 250 16.42 16.06 -19.92
N GLU A 251 15.18 16.30 -20.35
CA GLU A 251 14.83 17.33 -21.34
C GLU A 251 15.20 18.75 -20.86
N LYS A 252 15.18 18.98 -19.56
CA LYS A 252 15.59 20.25 -18.92
C LYS A 252 17.09 20.35 -18.63
N GLY A 253 17.87 19.34 -19.01
CA GLY A 253 19.33 19.30 -18.90
C GLY A 253 19.86 18.91 -17.52
N MET A 254 19.22 17.93 -16.87
CA MET A 254 19.65 17.29 -15.63
C MET A 254 21.11 16.82 -15.71
N LYS A 255 21.87 17.00 -14.63
CA LYS A 255 23.31 16.68 -14.55
C LYS A 255 23.68 15.71 -13.45
N GLY A 256 22.77 15.43 -12.54
CA GLY A 256 22.95 14.51 -11.43
C GLY A 256 21.62 14.24 -10.75
N ILE A 257 21.57 13.14 -9.99
CA ILE A 257 20.34 12.63 -9.39
C ILE A 257 20.58 12.37 -7.90
N VAL A 258 19.71 12.90 -7.06
CA VAL A 258 19.51 12.51 -5.66
C VAL A 258 18.21 11.73 -5.61
N LEU A 259 18.26 10.45 -5.25
CA LEU A 259 17.09 9.64 -4.92
C LEU A 259 16.94 9.62 -3.40
N ASP A 260 15.85 10.17 -2.90
CA ASP A 260 15.54 10.17 -1.48
C ASP A 260 14.54 9.05 -1.15
N VAL A 261 15.01 8.04 -0.42
CA VAL A 261 14.18 6.94 0.11
C VAL A 261 14.16 6.95 1.65
N ARG A 262 14.42 8.11 2.26
CA ARG A 262 14.24 8.30 3.70
C ARG A 262 12.77 8.17 4.07
N GLN A 263 12.47 7.59 5.23
CA GLN A 263 11.12 7.31 5.72
C GLN A 263 10.27 6.46 4.74
N ASN A 264 10.89 5.77 3.79
CA ASN A 264 10.22 4.89 2.84
C ASN A 264 10.28 3.43 3.35
N PRO A 265 9.15 2.84 3.79
CA PRO A 265 9.12 1.49 4.37
C PRO A 265 9.33 0.37 3.34
N GLY A 266 9.47 0.71 2.06
CA GLY A 266 9.62 -0.24 0.97
C GLY A 266 8.35 -0.39 0.13
N GLY A 267 8.02 -1.62 -0.24
CA GLY A 267 6.86 -1.97 -1.08
C GLY A 267 7.16 -3.15 -2.00
N SER A 268 6.74 -3.04 -3.25
CA SER A 268 6.83 -4.11 -4.26
C SER A 268 8.28 -4.45 -4.63
N LEU A 269 8.60 -5.74 -4.56
CA LEU A 269 9.88 -6.28 -5.01
C LEU A 269 10.09 -6.06 -6.52
N LEU A 270 9.04 -6.24 -7.32
CA LEU A 270 9.12 -6.02 -8.78
C LEU A 270 9.44 -4.57 -9.09
N THR A 271 8.79 -3.64 -8.42
CA THR A 271 9.00 -2.20 -8.63
C THR A 271 10.42 -1.76 -8.29
N VAL A 272 11.02 -2.25 -7.21
CA VAL A 272 12.42 -1.89 -6.91
C VAL A 272 13.40 -2.49 -7.92
N ILE A 273 13.12 -3.68 -8.47
CA ILE A 273 13.92 -4.27 -9.55
C ILE A 273 13.84 -3.40 -10.81
N GLU A 274 12.64 -2.93 -11.20
CA GLU A 274 12.44 -2.03 -12.33
C GLU A 274 13.19 -0.71 -12.13
N ILE A 275 13.10 -0.12 -10.93
CA ILE A 275 13.80 1.13 -10.60
C ILE A 275 15.32 0.94 -10.62
N ALA A 276 15.83 -0.17 -10.06
CA ALA A 276 17.26 -0.48 -10.10
C ALA A 276 17.79 -0.64 -11.53
N ASN A 277 16.98 -1.24 -12.43
CA ASN A 277 17.30 -1.36 -13.85
C ASN A 277 17.49 -0.02 -14.57
N LEU A 278 16.94 1.08 -14.07
CA LEU A 278 17.16 2.41 -14.66
C LEU A 278 18.59 2.90 -14.47
N PHE A 279 19.28 2.40 -13.45
CA PHE A 279 20.60 2.92 -13.00
C PHE A 279 21.74 1.91 -13.09
N LEU A 280 21.47 0.61 -13.13
CA LEU A 280 22.47 -0.45 -13.15
C LEU A 280 22.74 -0.95 -14.57
N ASN A 281 23.94 -1.48 -14.82
CA ASN A 281 24.30 -2.05 -16.11
C ASN A 281 23.88 -3.51 -16.20
N GLU A 282 23.75 -4.00 -17.43
CA GLU A 282 23.43 -5.40 -17.71
C GLU A 282 24.35 -6.36 -16.96
N GLY A 283 23.74 -7.28 -16.22
CA GLY A 283 24.43 -8.31 -15.47
C GLY A 283 24.80 -7.91 -14.03
N ASP A 284 24.69 -6.61 -13.67
CA ASP A 284 24.83 -6.18 -12.28
C ASP A 284 23.77 -6.89 -11.41
N ILE A 285 24.17 -7.42 -10.28
CA ILE A 285 23.23 -8.11 -9.38
C ILE A 285 22.47 -7.03 -8.60
N ILE A 286 21.13 -7.13 -8.60
CA ILE A 286 20.26 -6.23 -7.82
C ILE A 286 20.07 -6.79 -6.41
N LEU A 287 19.67 -8.05 -6.32
CA LEU A 287 19.49 -8.79 -5.06
C LEU A 287 19.52 -10.29 -5.32
N GLN A 288 19.47 -11.04 -4.23
CA GLN A 288 19.23 -12.49 -4.28
C GLN A 288 18.06 -12.82 -3.33
N VAL A 289 17.22 -13.78 -3.69
CA VAL A 289 16.09 -14.25 -2.87
C VAL A 289 16.32 -15.71 -2.53
N GLN A 290 16.25 -16.06 -1.25
CA GLN A 290 16.44 -17.42 -0.77
C GLN A 290 15.24 -17.90 0.03
N GLY A 291 14.53 -18.88 -0.49
CA GLY A 291 13.47 -19.62 0.20
C GLY A 291 14.03 -20.55 1.30
N LYS A 292 13.13 -21.33 1.91
CA LYS A 292 13.46 -22.17 3.07
C LYS A 292 14.56 -23.23 2.79
N THR A 293 14.57 -23.80 1.60
CA THR A 293 15.44 -24.94 1.24
C THR A 293 16.22 -24.72 -0.05
N ASP A 294 16.05 -23.57 -0.71
CA ASP A 294 16.51 -23.36 -2.07
C ASP A 294 17.87 -22.65 -2.11
N GLU A 295 18.62 -22.89 -3.18
CA GLU A 295 19.72 -22.02 -3.54
C GLU A 295 19.18 -20.63 -3.87
N PRO A 296 19.93 -19.54 -3.59
CA PRO A 296 19.44 -18.20 -3.86
C PRO A 296 19.14 -17.97 -5.34
N GLU A 297 17.95 -17.49 -5.64
CA GLU A 297 17.59 -16.94 -6.93
C GLU A 297 18.22 -15.56 -7.09
N VAL A 298 18.96 -15.35 -8.18
CA VAL A 298 19.73 -14.10 -8.41
C VAL A 298 19.02 -13.22 -9.41
N TYR A 299 18.60 -12.05 -8.96
CA TYR A 299 18.02 -11.02 -9.80
C TYR A 299 19.10 -10.06 -10.30
N LYS A 300 19.20 -9.93 -11.61
CA LYS A 300 20.21 -9.10 -12.29
C LYS A 300 19.55 -8.00 -13.08
N ALA A 301 20.28 -6.91 -13.24
CA ALA A 301 19.86 -5.83 -14.12
C ALA A 301 19.90 -6.30 -15.58
N GLU A 302 18.88 -5.90 -16.33
CA GLU A 302 18.67 -6.20 -17.75
C GLU A 302 18.88 -4.96 -18.60
N GLY A 303 19.68 -5.07 -19.64
CA GLY A 303 20.03 -3.95 -20.51
C GLY A 303 21.08 -3.02 -19.92
N SER A 304 21.39 -1.94 -20.63
CA SER A 304 22.32 -0.91 -20.15
C SER A 304 21.59 0.10 -19.27
N ALA A 305 22.30 0.69 -18.31
CA ALA A 305 21.77 1.78 -17.48
C ALA A 305 21.17 2.88 -18.38
N LYS A 306 19.92 3.21 -18.15
CA LYS A 306 19.19 4.24 -18.91
C LYS A 306 19.64 5.64 -18.49
N TYR A 307 19.98 5.80 -17.21
CA TYR A 307 20.47 7.06 -16.63
C TYR A 307 21.83 6.84 -15.99
N ASP A 308 22.91 7.15 -16.71
CA ASP A 308 24.32 7.02 -16.25
C ASP A 308 24.88 8.30 -15.66
N LEU A 309 24.03 9.23 -15.26
CA LEU A 309 24.44 10.46 -14.58
C LEU A 309 24.95 10.17 -13.17
N PRO A 310 25.77 11.06 -12.58
CA PRO A 310 26.14 10.96 -11.17
C PRO A 310 24.90 10.77 -10.27
N LEU A 311 24.94 9.77 -9.40
CA LEU A 311 23.83 9.35 -8.57
C LEU A 311 24.22 9.32 -7.09
N THR A 312 23.33 9.79 -6.23
CA THR A 312 23.35 9.57 -4.78
C THR A 312 21.98 9.07 -4.31
N VAL A 313 21.97 8.26 -3.25
CA VAL A 313 20.73 7.79 -2.60
C VAL A 313 20.77 8.22 -1.14
N LEU A 314 19.66 8.79 -0.64
CA LEU A 314 19.51 9.15 0.77
C LEU A 314 18.75 8.05 1.51
N ILE A 315 19.26 7.63 2.66
CA ILE A 315 18.64 6.63 3.53
C ILE A 315 18.64 7.09 5.00
N ASP A 316 17.67 6.60 5.76
CA ASP A 316 17.61 6.75 7.20
C ASP A 316 17.05 5.49 7.88
N GLU A 317 16.81 5.56 9.19
CA GLU A 317 16.23 4.46 9.98
C GLU A 317 14.80 4.08 9.57
N GLY A 318 14.10 4.91 8.79
CA GLY A 318 12.80 4.62 8.19
C GLY A 318 12.89 3.96 6.82
N SER A 319 14.08 3.92 6.21
CA SER A 319 14.31 3.24 4.92
C SER A 319 14.35 1.72 5.14
N ALA A 320 13.36 0.98 4.62
CA ALA A 320 13.24 -0.46 4.86
C ALA A 320 12.97 -1.26 3.57
N SER A 321 13.28 -2.57 3.60
CA SER A 321 12.91 -3.53 2.54
C SER A 321 13.36 -3.10 1.14
N ALA A 322 12.45 -2.74 0.22
CA ALA A 322 12.75 -2.30 -1.15
C ALA A 322 13.72 -1.09 -1.18
N SER A 323 13.60 -0.15 -0.23
CA SER A 323 14.56 0.95 -0.07
C SER A 323 15.97 0.46 0.22
N GLU A 324 16.08 -0.60 1.04
CA GLU A 324 17.35 -1.22 1.40
C GLU A 324 17.93 -2.04 0.24
N ILE A 325 17.08 -2.70 -0.55
CA ILE A 325 17.47 -3.39 -1.78
C ILE A 325 18.09 -2.40 -2.77
N LEU A 326 17.43 -1.26 -3.02
CA LEU A 326 17.95 -0.22 -3.90
C LEU A 326 19.30 0.31 -3.38
N ALA A 327 19.38 0.67 -2.11
CA ALA A 327 20.60 1.20 -1.49
C ALA A 327 21.77 0.19 -1.58
N ALA A 328 21.53 -1.08 -1.23
CA ALA A 328 22.54 -2.15 -1.32
C ALA A 328 22.99 -2.39 -2.76
N ALA A 329 22.08 -2.40 -3.72
CA ALA A 329 22.37 -2.56 -5.12
C ALA A 329 23.27 -1.43 -5.65
N ILE A 330 22.98 -0.18 -5.28
CA ILE A 330 23.79 0.99 -5.67
C ILE A 330 25.19 0.94 -5.04
N ILE A 331 25.30 0.56 -3.75
CA ILE A 331 26.59 0.45 -3.05
C ILE A 331 27.46 -0.65 -3.66
N GLU A 332 26.92 -1.86 -3.71
CA GLU A 332 27.74 -3.05 -4.01
C GLU A 332 28.12 -3.14 -5.48
N ASN A 333 27.35 -2.55 -6.39
CA ASN A 333 27.72 -2.35 -7.79
C ASN A 333 28.55 -1.05 -8.02
N LYS A 334 28.86 -0.28 -6.97
CA LYS A 334 29.65 0.97 -7.04
C LYS A 334 29.04 2.01 -7.99
N ARG A 335 27.71 2.02 -8.11
CA ARG A 335 26.97 2.90 -9.02
C ARG A 335 26.89 4.33 -8.52
N GLY A 336 26.85 4.53 -7.22
CA GLY A 336 26.71 5.83 -6.58
C GLY A 336 27.08 5.80 -5.11
N GLU A 337 26.93 6.95 -4.45
CA GLU A 337 27.10 7.05 -3.00
C GLU A 337 25.74 6.94 -2.31
N VAL A 338 25.71 6.28 -1.16
CA VAL A 338 24.55 6.23 -0.28
C VAL A 338 24.85 7.05 0.97
N ILE A 339 24.00 8.01 1.28
CA ILE A 339 24.24 9.04 2.28
C ILE A 339 23.18 8.97 3.35
N GLY A 340 23.53 9.17 4.60
CA GLY A 340 22.59 9.21 5.71
C GLY A 340 23.02 8.42 6.92
N VAL A 341 22.08 7.75 7.56
CA VAL A 341 22.32 6.85 8.69
C VAL A 341 21.96 5.41 8.31
N ASN A 342 22.20 4.47 9.21
CA ASN A 342 21.91 3.06 8.98
C ASN A 342 20.41 2.85 8.76
N SER A 343 20.03 2.04 7.76
CA SER A 343 18.64 1.72 7.46
C SER A 343 18.02 0.79 8.48
N PHE A 344 16.73 0.49 8.32
CA PHE A 344 15.90 -0.26 9.26
C PHE A 344 16.37 -1.70 9.51
N GLY A 345 16.66 -2.46 8.46
CA GLY A 345 17.05 -3.86 8.58
C GLY A 345 15.92 -4.87 8.37
N LYS A 346 15.06 -4.68 7.38
CA LYS A 346 14.04 -5.66 6.99
C LYS A 346 14.55 -6.56 5.87
N GLY A 347 15.14 -7.70 6.26
CA GLY A 347 15.77 -8.67 5.36
C GLY A 347 14.88 -9.85 4.93
N THR A 348 13.55 -9.73 5.06
CA THR A 348 12.58 -10.79 4.77
C THR A 348 11.67 -10.41 3.59
N VAL A 349 11.18 -11.45 2.90
CA VAL A 349 10.21 -11.33 1.79
C VAL A 349 8.90 -11.97 2.22
N GLN A 350 7.80 -11.23 2.07
CA GLN A 350 6.46 -11.71 2.37
C GLN A 350 5.72 -12.10 1.09
N THR A 351 4.87 -13.10 1.22
CA THR A 351 3.84 -13.46 0.25
C THR A 351 2.49 -13.19 0.87
N VAL A 352 1.54 -12.79 0.03
CA VAL A 352 0.15 -12.55 0.40
C VAL A 352 -0.74 -13.53 -0.36
N GLU A 353 -1.59 -14.24 0.35
CA GLU A 353 -2.62 -15.11 -0.23
C GLU A 353 -3.98 -14.59 0.19
N THR A 354 -4.78 -14.15 -0.77
CA THR A 354 -6.15 -13.70 -0.52
C THR A 354 -7.08 -14.90 -0.38
N LEU A 355 -7.80 -14.97 0.73
CA LEU A 355 -8.80 -15.99 0.99
C LEU A 355 -10.13 -15.68 0.27
N ARG A 356 -11.04 -16.66 0.27
CA ARG A 356 -12.32 -16.55 -0.45
C ARG A 356 -13.25 -15.46 0.09
N ASP A 357 -13.11 -15.11 1.35
CA ASP A 357 -13.87 -14.06 2.03
C ASP A 357 -13.28 -12.65 1.82
N GLY A 358 -12.13 -12.54 1.13
CA GLY A 358 -11.44 -11.28 0.88
C GLY A 358 -10.38 -10.92 1.92
N SER A 359 -10.22 -11.70 2.97
CA SER A 359 -9.13 -11.55 3.94
C SER A 359 -7.80 -12.03 3.37
N ASN A 360 -6.67 -11.62 3.94
CA ASN A 360 -5.33 -12.01 3.51
C ASN A 360 -4.58 -12.82 4.56
N LEU A 361 -3.83 -13.79 4.07
CA LEU A 361 -2.73 -14.41 4.81
C LEU A 361 -1.42 -13.81 4.31
N LYS A 362 -0.79 -12.95 5.09
CA LYS A 362 0.52 -12.38 4.77
C LYS A 362 1.57 -13.10 5.62
N TYR A 363 2.56 -13.71 4.99
CA TYR A 363 3.57 -14.49 5.70
C TYR A 363 4.94 -14.41 5.05
N THR A 364 5.99 -14.49 5.87
CA THR A 364 7.37 -14.54 5.39
C THR A 364 7.65 -15.90 4.76
N ASN A 365 7.96 -15.91 3.48
CA ASN A 365 8.28 -17.13 2.73
C ASN A 365 9.76 -17.23 2.30
N ALA A 366 10.49 -16.10 2.32
CA ALA A 366 11.88 -16.03 1.92
C ALA A 366 12.65 -14.94 2.67
N LYS A 367 13.96 -14.96 2.55
CA LYS A 367 14.83 -13.83 2.88
C LYS A 367 15.45 -13.28 1.60
N TRP A 368 15.76 -11.99 1.61
CA TRP A 368 16.57 -11.41 0.56
C TRP A 368 18.00 -11.12 1.04
N LEU A 369 18.92 -11.17 0.10
CA LEU A 369 20.34 -10.95 0.31
C LEU A 369 20.79 -9.83 -0.63
N THR A 370 21.79 -9.07 -0.20
CA THR A 370 22.45 -8.07 -1.04
C THR A 370 23.10 -8.70 -2.28
N PRO A 371 23.54 -7.95 -3.28
CA PRO A 371 24.31 -8.48 -4.41
C PRO A 371 25.46 -9.40 -4.00
N ASN A 372 26.17 -9.08 -2.92
CA ASN A 372 27.27 -9.88 -2.39
C ASN A 372 26.84 -11.05 -1.48
N GLY A 373 25.52 -11.32 -1.38
CA GLY A 373 24.99 -12.43 -0.58
C GLY A 373 24.88 -12.16 0.93
N ASN A 374 24.93 -10.90 1.37
CA ASN A 374 24.81 -10.56 2.79
C ASN A 374 23.34 -10.44 3.21
N TRP A 375 22.98 -11.05 4.34
CA TRP A 375 21.67 -10.86 4.95
C TRP A 375 21.68 -9.69 5.92
N ILE A 376 20.80 -8.71 5.67
CA ILE A 376 20.78 -7.43 6.39
C ILE A 376 19.75 -7.38 7.53
N ASN A 377 19.00 -8.47 7.75
CA ASN A 377 17.93 -8.49 8.76
C ASN A 377 18.45 -8.03 10.12
N GLU A 378 17.73 -7.10 10.77
CA GLU A 378 18.07 -6.45 12.04
C GLU A 378 19.41 -5.67 12.04
N LYS A 379 20.09 -5.60 10.89
CA LYS A 379 21.39 -4.92 10.76
C LYS A 379 21.31 -3.65 9.92
N GLY A 380 20.41 -3.63 8.94
CA GLY A 380 20.29 -2.57 7.97
C GLY A 380 21.45 -2.46 6.99
N VAL A 381 21.31 -1.55 6.05
CA VAL A 381 22.33 -1.16 5.07
C VAL A 381 23.07 0.06 5.62
N LYS A 382 24.39 -0.02 5.68
CA LYS A 382 25.24 1.08 6.12
C LYS A 382 25.48 2.05 4.96
N PRO A 383 25.29 3.35 5.13
CA PRO A 383 25.60 4.33 4.09
C PRO A 383 27.11 4.38 3.81
N THR A 384 27.48 4.71 2.58
CA THR A 384 28.88 4.95 2.21
C THR A 384 29.41 6.28 2.79
N VAL A 385 28.49 7.22 2.99
CA VAL A 385 28.78 8.54 3.59
C VAL A 385 27.83 8.77 4.76
N LYS A 386 28.34 8.62 5.97
CA LYS A 386 27.53 8.86 7.18
C LYS A 386 27.27 10.36 7.36
N VAL A 387 25.99 10.73 7.47
CA VAL A 387 25.51 12.07 7.84
C VAL A 387 24.36 11.86 8.83
N GLU A 388 24.48 12.40 10.02
CA GLU A 388 23.46 12.30 11.07
C GLU A 388 22.47 13.46 10.99
N TYR A 389 21.26 13.23 11.44
CA TYR A 389 20.28 14.29 11.63
C TYR A 389 20.71 15.23 12.76
N PRO A 390 20.69 16.55 12.54
CA PRO A 390 20.87 17.52 13.61
C PRO A 390 19.81 17.37 14.70
N GLU A 391 20.11 17.86 15.90
CA GLU A 391 19.19 17.73 17.03
C GLU A 391 17.84 18.43 16.80
N TYR A 392 17.81 19.50 16.01
CA TYR A 392 16.56 20.20 15.69
C TYR A 392 15.57 19.36 14.86
N MET A 393 16.06 18.42 14.06
CA MET A 393 15.21 17.48 13.29
C MET A 393 14.59 16.37 14.16
N LYS A 394 15.07 16.23 15.41
CA LYS A 394 14.54 15.25 16.39
C LYS A 394 13.57 15.88 17.39
N LEU A 395 13.25 17.18 17.24
CA LEU A 395 12.35 17.86 18.14
C LEU A 395 10.93 17.28 18.05
N THR A 396 10.32 17.05 19.20
CA THR A 396 9.02 16.40 19.28
C THR A 396 7.89 17.35 18.91
N TYR A 397 6.81 16.78 18.34
CA TYR A 397 5.55 17.47 18.09
C TYR A 397 4.99 18.15 19.34
N ILE A 398 4.45 19.35 19.17
CA ILE A 398 3.80 20.12 20.21
C ILE A 398 2.30 20.14 19.91
N ASP A 399 1.48 19.64 20.85
CA ASP A 399 0.04 19.61 20.70
C ASP A 399 -0.56 21.03 20.67
N PRO A 400 -1.10 21.53 19.54
CA PRO A 400 -1.64 22.88 19.44
C PRO A 400 -2.97 23.06 20.20
N LYS A 401 -3.62 21.97 20.62
CA LYS A 401 -4.85 22.02 21.44
C LYS A 401 -4.52 22.33 22.90
N LYS A 402 -3.28 22.11 23.34
CA LYS A 402 -2.81 22.41 24.69
C LYS A 402 -2.28 23.83 24.75
N GLU A 403 -2.39 24.41 25.94
CA GLU A 403 -1.86 25.72 26.26
C GLU A 403 -0.56 25.58 27.05
N TYR A 404 0.51 26.26 26.57
CA TYR A 404 1.79 26.35 27.25
C TYR A 404 2.10 27.82 27.47
N ALA A 405 2.21 28.21 28.74
CA ALA A 405 2.44 29.59 29.20
C ALA A 405 3.46 29.60 30.34
N GLU A 406 3.80 30.77 30.86
CA GLU A 406 4.68 30.93 32.02
C GLU A 406 4.23 30.04 33.19
N GLY A 407 5.16 29.22 33.68
CA GLY A 407 4.88 28.20 34.71
C GLY A 407 4.58 26.80 34.15
N SER A 408 4.32 26.64 32.84
CA SER A 408 4.24 25.33 32.21
C SER A 408 5.58 24.63 32.21
N SER A 409 5.58 23.28 32.24
CA SER A 409 6.82 22.49 32.16
C SER A 409 6.64 21.19 31.41
N GLY A 410 7.73 20.64 30.83
CA GLY A 410 7.78 19.36 30.16
C GLY A 410 8.47 19.37 28.82
N THR A 411 8.50 18.20 28.18
CA THR A 411 9.20 17.98 26.90
C THR A 411 8.72 18.89 25.76
N ALA A 412 7.41 19.19 25.71
CA ALA A 412 6.84 20.13 24.73
C ALA A 412 7.43 21.55 24.83
N VAL A 413 7.63 22.03 26.08
CA VAL A 413 8.27 23.33 26.33
C VAL A 413 9.73 23.31 25.89
N LYS A 414 10.46 22.24 26.19
CA LYS A 414 11.84 22.03 25.74
C LYS A 414 11.93 22.02 24.22
N SER A 415 11.00 21.30 23.55
CA SER A 415 10.94 21.27 22.09
C SER A 415 10.67 22.66 21.52
N ALA A 416 9.71 23.42 22.06
CA ALA A 416 9.40 24.78 21.62
C ALA A 416 10.61 25.72 21.75
N LYS A 417 11.33 25.64 22.88
CA LYS A 417 12.59 26.39 23.10
C LYS A 417 13.64 26.02 22.05
N GLY A 418 13.79 24.70 21.76
CA GLY A 418 14.68 24.20 20.71
C GLY A 418 14.30 24.73 19.34
N MET A 419 13.03 24.66 18.96
CA MET A 419 12.52 25.16 17.68
C MET A 419 12.79 26.66 17.50
N LEU A 420 12.40 27.48 18.48
CA LEU A 420 12.61 28.93 18.41
C LEU A 420 14.09 29.30 18.36
N LYS A 421 14.95 28.56 19.07
CA LYS A 421 16.40 28.76 19.01
C LYS A 421 16.98 28.50 17.61
N GLU A 422 16.57 27.39 16.97
CA GLU A 422 17.01 27.07 15.60
C GLU A 422 16.49 28.07 14.59
N LEU A 423 15.30 28.62 14.80
CA LEU A 423 14.73 29.69 13.97
C LEU A 423 15.38 31.07 14.23
N GLY A 424 16.40 31.14 15.09
CA GLY A 424 17.19 32.34 15.35
C GLY A 424 16.66 33.27 16.44
N TYR A 425 15.65 32.85 17.21
CA TYR A 425 15.17 33.61 18.36
C TYR A 425 16.08 33.43 19.57
N GLU A 426 16.16 34.44 20.40
CA GLU A 426 16.97 34.39 21.63
C GLU A 426 16.30 33.48 22.66
N VAL A 427 16.97 32.37 23.01
CA VAL A 427 16.58 31.41 24.03
C VAL A 427 17.75 31.17 24.95
N GLU A 428 17.66 31.65 26.21
CA GLU A 428 18.74 31.55 27.18
C GLU A 428 19.16 30.11 27.45
N GLU A 429 18.19 29.23 27.69
CA GLU A 429 18.41 27.81 27.99
C GLU A 429 17.30 26.93 27.42
N VAL A 430 17.69 25.86 26.71
CA VAL A 430 16.75 24.84 26.19
C VAL A 430 16.49 23.80 27.27
N ASN A 431 15.60 24.13 28.21
CA ASN A 431 15.16 23.30 29.31
C ASN A 431 13.63 23.09 29.29
N GLU A 432 13.09 22.34 30.22
CA GLU A 432 11.66 22.00 30.28
C GLU A 432 10.77 23.06 30.96
N VAL A 433 11.29 24.24 31.32
CA VAL A 433 10.54 25.25 32.08
C VAL A 433 10.17 26.43 31.18
N PHE A 434 8.88 26.76 31.14
CA PHE A 434 8.38 27.96 30.46
C PHE A 434 8.49 29.14 31.46
N ASP A 435 9.55 29.91 31.34
CA ASP A 435 9.87 31.05 32.20
C ASP A 435 9.49 32.39 31.55
N ALA A 436 9.66 33.49 32.30
CA ALA A 436 9.37 34.83 31.80
C ALA A 436 10.24 35.27 30.61
N ALA A 437 11.49 34.79 30.53
CA ALA A 437 12.37 35.06 29.42
C ALA A 437 11.80 34.39 28.14
N PHE A 438 11.35 33.14 28.27
CA PHE A 438 10.74 32.41 27.15
C PHE A 438 9.38 32.99 26.74
N THR A 439 8.60 33.54 27.69
CA THR A 439 7.38 34.31 27.36
C THR A 439 7.71 35.49 26.42
N THR A 440 8.84 36.17 26.65
CA THR A 440 9.29 37.26 25.77
C THR A 440 9.69 36.75 24.40
N THR A 441 10.40 35.62 24.33
CA THR A 441 10.77 34.96 23.06
C THR A 441 9.54 34.59 22.24
N VAL A 442 8.52 34.01 22.88
CA VAL A 442 7.25 33.66 22.20
C VAL A 442 6.54 34.91 21.68
N LYS A 443 6.52 36.02 22.46
CA LYS A 443 5.94 37.29 22.00
C LYS A 443 6.67 37.84 20.79
N ASN A 444 8.00 37.76 20.75
CA ASN A 444 8.78 38.21 19.60
C ASN A 444 8.46 37.38 18.36
N PHE A 445 8.37 36.04 18.49
CA PHE A 445 7.95 35.15 17.41
C PHE A 445 6.54 35.49 16.89
N GLN A 446 5.59 35.66 17.80
CA GLN A 446 4.21 36.04 17.43
C GLN A 446 4.17 37.37 16.68
N TYR A 447 4.92 38.36 17.15
CA TYR A 447 5.01 39.66 16.50
C TYR A 447 5.59 39.55 15.09
N ASP A 448 6.71 38.83 14.93
CA ASP A 448 7.38 38.67 13.63
C ASP A 448 6.55 37.88 12.61
N LYS A 449 5.69 37.00 13.10
CA LYS A 449 4.79 36.17 12.27
C LYS A 449 3.36 36.74 12.16
N GLU A 450 3.16 38.00 12.57
CA GLU A 450 1.88 38.71 12.50
C GLU A 450 0.73 37.97 13.22
N LEU A 451 1.04 37.27 14.31
CA LEU A 451 0.08 36.59 15.16
C LEU A 451 -0.34 37.47 16.35
N GLU A 452 -1.40 37.07 17.05
CA GLU A 452 -1.81 37.73 18.30
C GLU A 452 -0.70 37.59 19.37
N VAL A 453 -0.19 38.71 19.90
CA VAL A 453 0.95 38.76 20.82
C VAL A 453 0.51 38.50 22.26
N THR A 454 0.32 37.23 22.60
CA THR A 454 -0.12 36.76 23.93
C THR A 454 1.03 36.31 24.81
N GLY A 455 2.12 35.81 24.23
CA GLY A 455 3.21 35.13 24.93
C GLY A 455 2.87 33.69 25.31
N VAL A 456 1.84 33.10 24.71
CA VAL A 456 1.35 31.75 24.95
C VAL A 456 1.48 30.92 23.68
N LEU A 457 1.94 29.68 23.80
CA LEU A 457 1.93 28.69 22.72
C LEU A 457 0.61 27.92 22.77
N LYS A 458 -0.28 28.17 21.82
CA LYS A 458 -1.56 27.51 21.64
C LYS A 458 -2.10 27.78 20.22
N GLY A 459 -2.83 26.85 19.66
CA GLY A 459 -3.50 27.06 18.38
C GLY A 459 -2.55 27.54 17.29
N ASP A 460 -2.89 28.67 16.65
CA ASP A 460 -2.17 29.23 15.49
C ASP A 460 -0.69 29.51 15.78
N THR A 461 -0.33 29.94 17.01
CA THR A 461 1.06 30.13 17.41
C THR A 461 1.87 28.83 17.35
N THR A 462 1.28 27.75 17.86
CA THR A 462 1.93 26.43 17.87
C THR A 462 2.02 25.85 16.47
N TYR A 463 0.95 25.96 15.67
CA TYR A 463 0.96 25.54 14.27
C TYR A 463 2.04 26.28 13.48
N LYS A 464 2.09 27.61 13.61
CA LYS A 464 3.06 28.43 12.88
C LYS A 464 4.49 28.12 13.28
N LEU A 465 4.75 27.84 14.55
CA LEU A 465 6.08 27.44 15.02
C LEU A 465 6.53 26.11 14.37
N MET A 466 5.64 25.14 14.30
CA MET A 466 5.97 23.84 13.67
C MET A 466 6.14 23.99 12.15
N GLU A 467 5.32 24.80 11.48
CA GLU A 467 5.44 25.13 10.04
C GLU A 467 6.79 25.79 9.72
N GLU A 468 7.18 26.79 10.50
CA GLU A 468 8.46 27.49 10.31
C GLU A 468 9.65 26.55 10.52
N LEU A 469 9.58 25.67 11.53
CA LEU A 469 10.62 24.66 11.72
C LEU A 469 10.66 23.69 10.54
N GLN A 470 9.52 23.25 10.03
CA GLN A 470 9.46 22.35 8.86
C GLN A 470 10.14 22.99 7.65
N THR A 471 9.82 24.24 7.35
CA THR A 471 10.47 25.00 6.27
C THR A 471 11.98 25.13 6.50
N TYR A 472 12.40 25.41 7.74
CA TYR A 472 13.83 25.48 8.08
C TYR A 472 14.55 24.16 7.86
N ILE A 473 13.92 23.03 8.22
CA ILE A 473 14.46 21.67 8.02
C ILE A 473 14.64 21.39 6.53
N GLU A 474 13.65 21.71 5.71
CA GLU A 474 13.70 21.51 4.25
C GLU A 474 14.83 22.33 3.59
N GLU A 475 15.00 23.58 4.02
CA GLU A 475 16.05 24.46 3.50
C GLU A 475 17.46 24.12 4.02
N ASN A 476 17.58 23.44 5.15
CA ASN A 476 18.85 23.18 5.84
C ASN A 476 19.14 21.69 6.05
N ASP A 477 18.71 20.84 5.12
CA ASP A 477 18.95 19.41 5.19
C ASP A 477 20.43 19.06 4.92
N PRO A 478 21.17 18.53 5.92
CA PRO A 478 22.60 18.25 5.76
C PRO A 478 22.87 17.05 4.84
N MET A 479 21.92 16.10 4.72
CA MET A 479 22.06 14.95 3.82
C MET A 479 21.91 15.40 2.36
N GLU A 480 20.89 16.21 2.07
CA GLU A 480 20.70 16.87 0.76
C GLU A 480 21.89 17.73 0.36
N ALA A 481 22.36 18.59 1.26
CA ALA A 481 23.52 19.44 1.03
C ALA A 481 24.78 18.60 0.73
N LYS A 482 24.96 17.47 1.44
CA LYS A 482 26.09 16.56 1.22
C LYS A 482 25.96 15.85 -0.12
N ALA A 483 24.79 15.38 -0.48
CA ALA A 483 24.50 14.71 -1.76
C ALA A 483 24.83 15.64 -2.94
N LYS A 484 24.28 16.83 -2.94
CA LYS A 484 24.53 17.85 -3.94
C LYS A 484 26.02 18.18 -4.09
N LYS A 485 26.73 18.34 -2.95
CA LYS A 485 28.18 18.61 -2.95
C LYS A 485 28.96 17.50 -3.63
N LEU A 486 28.62 16.22 -3.39
CA LEU A 486 29.30 15.07 -3.99
C LEU A 486 29.04 14.98 -5.49
N LEU A 487 27.80 15.21 -5.93
CA LEU A 487 27.42 15.23 -7.35
C LEU A 487 28.17 16.33 -8.13
N LEU A 488 28.32 17.52 -7.55
CA LEU A 488 29.03 18.64 -8.18
C LEU A 488 30.55 18.43 -8.27
N GLN A 489 31.13 17.52 -7.45
CA GLN A 489 32.56 17.18 -7.48
C GLN A 489 32.91 16.10 -8.51
N LYS A 490 31.94 15.28 -8.96
CA LYS A 490 32.13 14.23 -9.98
C LYS A 490 32.00 14.79 -11.40
N LYS A 491 32.70 15.90 -11.72
CA LYS A 491 32.75 16.47 -13.06
C LYS A 491 33.77 15.76 -13.93
#